data_ae6786f832aea18ac88cc73434fd7dfd
#
_entry.id   ae6786f832aea18ac88cc73434fd7dfd
#
_cell.length_a   1.000
_cell.length_b   1.000
_cell.length_c   1.000
_cell.angle_alpha   90.00
_cell.angle_beta   90.00
_cell.angle_gamma   90.00
#
_symmetry.space_group_name_H-M   'P 1'
#
loop_
_entity.id
_entity.type
_entity.pdbx_description
1 polymer ?
#
loop_
_entity_poly.entity_id
_entity_poly.type
_entity_poly.pdbx_seq_one_letter_code
_entity_poly.pdbx_strand_id
1 'polypeptide(L)'
;EMQRSLVGSEMCIRDRLTSAQALECAGPNTVLVVVDVNRPSLTECPELLKICKSIVVLDHHRAGTETIENATLSYVETYASSACEMVSEILQYTSDGIRIKSEEADSMYAGMVVDTQNFMTKTGVRTFEAAAFLRRNGADVTRVRKLFRENAAEYKAKADAVSQAEIYRNAYAISICHSEGIASPTVVGAQAANELLDIR
;
A
#
# COMPACT_ATOMS: atom_id res chain seq x y z
N GLU A 1 7.75 -2.92 -0.83
CA GLU A 1 8.04 -3.69 -2.07
C GLU A 1 6.77 -4.22 -2.75
N MET A 2 5.75 -4.63 -2.01
CA MET A 2 4.45 -5.03 -2.59
C MET A 2 3.76 -3.88 -3.31
N GLN A 3 3.87 -2.64 -2.82
CA GLN A 3 3.36 -1.44 -3.48
C GLN A 3 4.04 -1.15 -4.82
N ARG A 4 5.33 -1.47 -4.99
CA ARG A 4 6.02 -1.35 -6.28
C ARG A 4 5.46 -2.27 -7.37
N SER A 5 4.93 -3.44 -6.99
CA SER A 5 4.35 -4.40 -7.94
C SER A 5 2.97 -3.97 -8.45
N LEU A 6 2.17 -3.27 -7.63
CA LEU A 6 0.83 -2.79 -8.00
C LEU A 6 0.86 -1.57 -8.94
N VAL A 7 1.97 -0.87 -9.01
CA VAL A 7 2.12 0.37 -9.78
C VAL A 7 2.64 0.11 -11.21
N GLY A 8 2.35 -1.04 -11.77
CA GLY A 8 2.75 -1.44 -13.12
C GLY A 8 1.83 -0.98 -14.25
N SER A 9 0.81 -0.14 -14.01
CA SER A 9 0.07 0.45 -15.13
C SER A 9 0.89 1.60 -15.73
N GLU A 10 1.05 1.60 -17.06
CA GLU A 10 1.82 2.63 -17.79
C GLU A 10 1.41 4.08 -17.45
N MET A 11 0.20 4.30 -16.98
CA MET A 11 -0.31 5.61 -16.58
C MET A 11 0.32 6.13 -15.28
N CYS A 12 0.58 5.26 -14.29
CA CYS A 12 1.23 5.68 -13.05
C CYS A 12 2.74 5.93 -13.19
N ILE A 13 3.38 5.36 -14.22
CA ILE A 13 4.83 5.52 -14.46
C ILE A 13 5.15 6.92 -14.98
N ARG A 14 4.26 7.55 -15.74
CA ARG A 14 4.50 8.88 -16.36
C ARG A 14 4.55 10.03 -15.37
N ASP A 15 3.89 9.90 -14.23
CA ASP A 15 3.80 10.95 -13.21
C ASP A 15 4.77 10.72 -12.05
N ARG A 16 5.66 9.74 -12.16
CA ARG A 16 6.68 9.46 -11.16
C ARG A 16 7.96 10.19 -11.44
N LEU A 17 8.46 10.85 -10.40
CA LEU A 17 9.78 11.49 -10.40
C LEU A 17 10.76 10.58 -9.66
N THR A 18 12.00 10.56 -10.14
CA THR A 18 13.11 10.06 -9.32
C THR A 18 13.39 11.07 -8.19
N SER A 19 14.07 10.64 -7.12
CA SER A 19 14.46 11.53 -6.04
C SER A 19 15.24 12.76 -6.55
N ALA A 20 16.13 12.57 -7.53
CA ALA A 20 16.89 13.67 -8.15
C ALA A 20 15.96 14.68 -8.85
N GLN A 21 15.01 14.21 -9.65
CA GLN A 21 14.05 15.08 -10.34
C GLN A 21 13.13 15.80 -9.34
N ALA A 22 12.70 15.09 -8.28
CA ALA A 22 11.87 15.69 -7.25
C ALA A 22 12.59 16.81 -6.49
N LEU A 23 13.89 16.63 -6.21
CA LEU A 23 14.73 17.66 -5.57
C LEU A 23 14.95 18.88 -6.49
N GLU A 24 15.06 18.69 -7.80
CA GLU A 24 15.15 19.79 -8.76
C GLU A 24 13.87 20.61 -8.88
N CYS A 25 12.70 19.95 -8.76
CA CYS A 25 11.39 20.60 -8.88
C CYS A 25 10.90 21.20 -7.57
N ALA A 26 11.31 20.67 -6.44
CA ALA A 26 10.81 21.08 -5.12
C ALA A 26 11.45 22.40 -4.65
N GLY A 27 10.67 23.21 -3.95
CA GLY A 27 11.11 24.47 -3.36
C GLY A 27 10.31 24.82 -2.10
N PRO A 28 10.60 25.99 -1.50
CA PRO A 28 9.96 26.41 -0.23
C PRO A 28 8.44 26.55 -0.30
N ASN A 29 7.88 26.71 -1.50
CA ASN A 29 6.45 26.85 -1.73
C ASN A 29 5.77 25.53 -2.16
N THR A 30 6.53 24.44 -2.24
CA THR A 30 6.01 23.10 -2.54
C THR A 30 5.27 22.55 -1.34
N VAL A 31 4.06 22.03 -1.53
CA VAL A 31 3.36 21.24 -0.55
C VAL A 31 3.78 19.77 -0.73
N LEU A 32 4.41 19.22 0.28
CA LEU A 32 4.80 17.81 0.32
C LEU A 32 3.72 17.02 1.07
N VAL A 33 3.10 16.07 0.39
CA VAL A 33 2.15 15.14 1.01
C VAL A 33 2.81 13.79 1.15
N VAL A 34 3.04 13.37 2.38
CA VAL A 34 3.59 12.06 2.75
C VAL A 34 2.44 11.15 3.11
N VAL A 35 2.32 10.02 2.43
CA VAL A 35 1.24 9.06 2.65
C VAL A 35 1.80 7.69 3.00
N ASP A 36 1.09 6.97 3.88
CA ASP A 36 1.38 5.58 4.26
C ASP A 36 2.72 5.37 5.01
N VAL A 37 3.36 6.44 5.40
CA VAL A 37 4.54 6.43 6.28
C VAL A 37 4.53 7.68 7.16
N ASN A 38 5.04 7.56 8.41
CA ASN A 38 5.17 8.67 9.34
C ASN A 38 6.61 8.88 9.85
N ARG A 39 7.58 8.12 9.30
CA ARG A 39 8.99 8.17 9.69
C ARG A 39 9.84 8.69 8.56
N PRO A 40 10.75 9.64 8.80
CA PRO A 40 11.69 10.15 7.79
C PRO A 40 12.49 9.04 7.08
N SER A 41 12.96 8.05 7.84
CA SER A 41 13.76 6.93 7.32
C SER A 41 13.02 6.02 6.33
N LEU A 42 11.68 6.03 6.33
CA LEU A 42 10.85 5.22 5.44
C LEU A 42 10.40 5.98 4.18
N THR A 43 10.66 7.29 4.10
CA THR A 43 10.33 8.07 2.91
C THR A 43 11.30 7.78 1.77
N GLU A 44 10.83 7.80 0.53
CA GLU A 44 11.67 7.54 -0.65
C GLU A 44 12.72 8.64 -0.91
N CYS A 45 12.45 9.86 -0.44
CA CYS A 45 13.35 11.02 -0.57
C CYS A 45 13.27 11.88 0.70
N PRO A 46 13.99 11.52 1.78
CA PRO A 46 13.93 12.24 3.05
C PRO A 46 14.49 13.67 2.96
N GLU A 47 15.26 13.99 1.94
CA GLU A 47 15.78 15.34 1.68
C GLU A 47 14.66 16.34 1.42
N LEU A 48 13.55 15.92 0.82
CA LEU A 48 12.38 16.79 0.57
C LEU A 48 11.77 17.32 1.88
N LEU A 49 11.86 16.56 2.97
CA LEU A 49 11.41 17.00 4.29
C LEU A 49 12.15 18.23 4.81
N LYS A 50 13.37 18.48 4.30
CA LYS A 50 14.20 19.63 4.67
C LYS A 50 13.97 20.84 3.77
N ILE A 51 13.53 20.62 2.54
CA ILE A 51 13.33 21.66 1.51
C ILE A 51 11.93 22.26 1.61
N CYS A 52 10.93 21.39 1.74
CA CYS A 52 9.53 21.80 1.76
C CYS A 52 9.15 22.37 3.13
N LYS A 53 8.48 23.54 3.13
CA LYS A 53 7.99 24.18 4.36
C LYS A 53 6.59 23.72 4.77
N SER A 54 5.80 23.29 3.80
CA SER A 54 4.44 22.80 4.00
C SER A 54 4.42 21.30 3.81
N ILE A 55 4.35 20.56 4.91
CA ILE A 55 4.37 19.09 4.92
C ILE A 55 3.09 18.58 5.55
N VAL A 56 2.40 17.71 4.84
CA VAL A 56 1.21 16.99 5.30
C VAL A 56 1.56 15.51 5.41
N VAL A 57 1.28 14.90 6.55
CA VAL A 57 1.48 13.47 6.78
C VAL A 57 0.13 12.80 6.99
N LEU A 58 -0.17 11.78 6.19
CA LEU A 58 -1.38 10.96 6.28
C LEU A 58 -0.95 9.49 6.42
N ASP A 59 -1.13 8.90 7.60
CA ASP A 59 -0.68 7.54 7.85
C ASP A 59 -1.59 6.80 8.83
N HIS A 60 -1.69 5.48 8.68
CA HIS A 60 -2.45 4.60 9.56
C HIS A 60 -1.57 3.70 10.45
N HIS A 61 -0.26 3.78 10.29
CA HIS A 61 0.68 3.01 11.11
C HIS A 61 0.85 3.65 12.49
N ARG A 62 1.18 2.82 13.49
CA ARG A 62 1.51 3.32 14.82
C ARG A 62 2.76 4.18 14.76
N ALA A 63 2.70 5.33 15.40
CA ALA A 63 3.87 6.19 15.58
C ALA A 63 4.96 5.44 16.35
N GLY A 64 6.19 5.53 15.86
CA GLY A 64 7.38 5.01 16.52
C GLY A 64 8.10 6.08 17.32
N THR A 65 9.37 5.80 17.66
CA THR A 65 10.27 6.77 18.30
C THR A 65 10.74 7.85 17.34
N GLU A 66 10.70 7.57 16.02
CA GLU A 66 11.06 8.50 14.96
C GLU A 66 9.78 8.97 14.27
N THR A 67 9.58 10.28 14.16
CA THR A 67 8.41 10.90 13.51
C THR A 67 8.85 12.09 12.65
N ILE A 68 8.03 12.50 11.71
CA ILE A 68 8.24 13.70 10.89
C ILE A 68 7.80 14.91 11.74
N GLU A 69 8.74 15.50 12.49
CA GLU A 69 8.44 16.55 13.49
C GLU A 69 8.06 17.90 12.87
N ASN A 70 8.54 18.20 11.65
CA ASN A 70 8.29 19.46 10.96
C ASN A 70 7.04 19.43 10.07
N ALA A 71 6.13 18.48 10.28
CA ALA A 71 4.87 18.43 9.56
C ALA A 71 3.95 19.60 9.95
N THR A 72 3.43 20.32 8.95
CA THR A 72 2.42 21.36 9.13
C THR A 72 1.09 20.75 9.58
N LEU A 73 0.77 19.57 9.05
CA LEU A 73 -0.36 18.74 9.44
C LEU A 73 0.11 17.29 9.53
N SER A 74 -0.12 16.67 10.66
CA SER A 74 0.11 15.23 10.85
C SER A 74 -1.22 14.59 11.25
N TYR A 75 -1.79 13.79 10.36
CA TYR A 75 -2.99 13.01 10.59
C TYR A 75 -2.63 11.53 10.56
N VAL A 76 -2.37 10.99 11.74
CA VAL A 76 -2.04 9.58 11.95
C VAL A 76 -3.20 8.90 12.67
N GLU A 77 -3.89 7.99 11.98
CA GLU A 77 -5.11 7.34 12.44
C GLU A 77 -4.97 5.82 12.42
N THR A 78 -4.59 5.25 13.55
CA THR A 78 -4.28 3.82 13.67
C THR A 78 -5.50 2.88 13.59
N TYR A 79 -6.70 3.43 13.62
CA TYR A 79 -7.96 2.69 13.44
C TYR A 79 -8.43 2.67 11.98
N ALA A 80 -7.84 3.50 11.11
CA ALA A 80 -8.08 3.40 9.68
C ALA A 80 -7.47 2.09 9.14
N SER A 81 -8.16 1.46 8.21
CA SER A 81 -7.70 0.19 7.61
C SER A 81 -6.48 0.38 6.71
N SER A 82 -6.36 1.56 6.11
CA SER A 82 -5.31 1.89 5.15
C SER A 82 -5.19 3.41 4.95
N ALA A 83 -4.05 3.88 4.46
CA ALA A 83 -3.92 5.26 4.01
C ALA A 83 -4.88 5.58 2.84
N CYS A 84 -5.21 4.59 2.02
CA CYS A 84 -6.20 4.74 0.94
C CYS A 84 -7.61 5.01 1.46
N GLU A 85 -8.02 4.43 2.60
CA GLU A 85 -9.27 4.77 3.29
C GLU A 85 -9.26 6.25 3.68
N MET A 86 -8.21 6.70 4.38
CA MET A 86 -8.09 8.08 4.85
C MET A 86 -8.12 9.10 3.70
N VAL A 87 -7.37 8.84 2.63
CA VAL A 87 -7.36 9.70 1.44
C VAL A 87 -8.73 9.72 0.77
N SER A 88 -9.42 8.57 0.66
CA SER A 88 -10.77 8.49 0.10
C SER A 88 -11.77 9.31 0.89
N GLU A 89 -11.70 9.30 2.22
CA GLU A 89 -12.53 10.13 3.08
C GLU A 89 -12.26 11.62 2.86
N ILE A 90 -10.99 12.04 2.82
CA ILE A 90 -10.62 13.42 2.57
C ILE A 90 -11.17 13.90 1.22
N LEU A 91 -10.99 13.09 0.16
CA LEU A 91 -11.47 13.39 -1.18
C LEU A 91 -13.01 13.48 -1.24
N GLN A 92 -13.72 12.66 -0.49
CA GLN A 92 -15.17 12.66 -0.42
C GLN A 92 -15.72 13.98 0.18
N TYR A 93 -15.00 14.57 1.14
CA TYR A 93 -15.40 15.81 1.82
C TYR A 93 -14.72 17.07 1.27
N THR A 94 -13.78 16.92 0.36
CA THR A 94 -13.16 18.06 -0.32
C THR A 94 -14.14 18.62 -1.35
N SER A 95 -14.43 19.91 -1.24
CA SER A 95 -15.44 20.59 -2.06
C SER A 95 -15.10 20.57 -3.56
N ASP A 96 -16.14 20.55 -4.34
CA ASP A 96 -16.34 20.82 -5.76
C ASP A 96 -15.11 20.91 -6.68
N GLY A 97 -14.93 19.87 -7.52
CA GLY A 97 -14.05 19.92 -8.67
C GLY A 97 -12.98 18.81 -8.73
N ILE A 98 -12.72 18.09 -7.65
CA ILE A 98 -11.80 16.94 -7.71
C ILE A 98 -12.54 15.77 -8.36
N ARG A 99 -12.06 15.37 -9.53
CA ARG A 99 -12.53 14.15 -10.22
C ARG A 99 -11.45 13.08 -10.12
N ILE A 100 -11.82 11.98 -9.51
CA ILE A 100 -10.97 10.79 -9.45
C ILE A 100 -11.16 10.02 -10.76
N LYS A 101 -10.08 9.71 -11.46
CA LYS A 101 -10.11 8.85 -12.63
C LYS A 101 -10.36 7.39 -12.20
N SER A 102 -10.92 6.59 -13.09
CA SER A 102 -11.21 5.18 -12.79
C SER A 102 -9.97 4.37 -12.40
N GLU A 103 -8.83 4.67 -13.00
CA GLU A 103 -7.55 4.01 -12.72
C GLU A 103 -6.98 4.42 -11.36
N GLU A 104 -7.17 5.68 -10.95
CA GLU A 104 -6.82 6.17 -9.62
C GLU A 104 -7.70 5.51 -8.56
N ALA A 105 -9.01 5.42 -8.84
CA ALA A 105 -9.94 4.72 -7.97
C ALA A 105 -9.64 3.22 -7.86
N ASP A 106 -9.25 2.55 -8.96
CA ASP A 106 -8.79 1.16 -8.95
C ASP A 106 -7.55 0.98 -8.06
N SER A 107 -6.57 1.88 -8.18
CA SER A 107 -5.32 1.83 -7.42
C SER A 107 -5.55 2.03 -5.92
N MET A 108 -6.39 3.00 -5.54
CA MET A 108 -6.76 3.22 -4.13
C MET A 108 -7.57 2.05 -3.57
N TYR A 109 -8.51 1.50 -4.36
CA TYR A 109 -9.25 0.31 -3.97
C TYR A 109 -8.32 -0.89 -3.78
N ALA A 110 -7.32 -1.07 -4.67
CA ALA A 110 -6.31 -2.11 -4.55
C ALA A 110 -5.48 -1.96 -3.27
N GLY A 111 -5.09 -0.75 -2.88
CA GLY A 111 -4.40 -0.49 -1.62
C GLY A 111 -5.23 -0.93 -0.41
N MET A 112 -6.53 -0.60 -0.39
CA MET A 112 -7.43 -1.08 0.67
C MET A 112 -7.51 -2.61 0.71
N VAL A 113 -7.58 -3.27 -0.45
CA VAL A 113 -7.61 -4.75 -0.56
C VAL A 113 -6.36 -5.39 0.05
N VAL A 114 -5.18 -4.78 -0.18
CA VAL A 114 -3.90 -5.26 0.40
C VAL A 114 -3.91 -5.18 1.91
N ASP A 115 -4.17 -4.00 2.45
CA ASP A 115 -4.04 -3.72 3.89
C ASP A 115 -5.08 -4.45 4.74
N THR A 116 -6.22 -4.78 4.12
CA THR A 116 -7.34 -5.47 4.76
C THR A 116 -7.39 -6.97 4.46
N GLN A 117 -6.44 -7.52 3.73
CA GLN A 117 -6.46 -8.91 3.26
C GLN A 117 -7.82 -9.25 2.59
N ASN A 118 -8.17 -8.55 1.53
CA ASN A 118 -9.47 -8.67 0.86
C ASN A 118 -10.68 -8.36 1.75
N PHE A 119 -10.60 -7.32 2.57
CA PHE A 119 -11.64 -6.92 3.53
C PHE A 119 -11.94 -7.95 4.62
N MET A 120 -11.02 -8.88 4.90
CA MET A 120 -11.17 -9.88 5.95
C MET A 120 -10.67 -9.40 7.32
N THR A 121 -9.71 -8.47 7.34
CA THR A 121 -9.11 -7.99 8.58
C THR A 121 -9.07 -6.48 8.64
N LYS A 122 -9.01 -5.90 9.85
CA LYS A 122 -8.86 -4.46 10.11
C LYS A 122 -9.91 -3.57 9.42
N THR A 123 -11.11 -4.09 9.17
CA THR A 123 -12.17 -3.34 8.49
C THR A 123 -13.19 -2.80 9.47
N GLY A 124 -13.71 -1.62 9.17
CA GLY A 124 -14.81 -0.99 9.87
C GLY A 124 -15.83 -0.40 8.90
N VAL A 125 -16.85 0.26 9.40
CA VAL A 125 -17.86 0.93 8.56
C VAL A 125 -17.21 1.91 7.61
N ARG A 126 -16.26 2.72 8.08
CA ARG A 126 -15.49 3.69 7.30
C ARG A 126 -14.81 3.05 6.09
N THR A 127 -14.22 1.86 6.28
CA THR A 127 -13.56 1.10 5.20
C THR A 127 -14.53 0.80 4.06
N PHE A 128 -15.74 0.32 4.40
CA PHE A 128 -16.75 0.01 3.38
C PHE A 128 -17.36 1.27 2.75
N GLU A 129 -17.50 2.36 3.48
CA GLU A 129 -17.92 3.66 2.94
C GLU A 129 -16.90 4.22 1.95
N ALA A 130 -15.61 4.17 2.29
CA ALA A 130 -14.51 4.56 1.40
C ALA A 130 -14.48 3.65 0.15
N ALA A 131 -14.62 2.34 0.31
CA ALA A 131 -14.70 1.41 -0.80
C ALA A 131 -15.92 1.71 -1.71
N ALA A 132 -17.08 2.02 -1.13
CA ALA A 132 -18.27 2.43 -1.89
C ALA A 132 -18.07 3.75 -2.62
N PHE A 133 -17.37 4.71 -2.01
CA PHE A 133 -16.99 5.96 -2.66
C PHE A 133 -16.11 5.72 -3.89
N LEU A 134 -15.06 4.89 -3.76
CA LEU A 134 -14.19 4.53 -4.89
C LEU A 134 -14.97 3.80 -5.99
N ARG A 135 -15.90 2.92 -5.63
CA ARG A 135 -16.78 2.24 -6.60
C ARG A 135 -17.64 3.23 -7.37
N ARG A 136 -18.20 4.23 -6.70
CA ARG A 136 -18.97 5.32 -7.38
C ARG A 136 -18.10 6.14 -8.32
N ASN A 137 -16.80 6.26 -8.04
CA ASN A 137 -15.82 6.95 -8.88
C ASN A 137 -15.17 6.04 -9.94
N GLY A 138 -15.72 4.85 -10.20
CA GLY A 138 -15.35 4.01 -11.33
C GLY A 138 -14.35 2.90 -11.01
N ALA A 139 -14.01 2.65 -9.74
CA ALA A 139 -13.22 1.48 -9.38
C ALA A 139 -13.92 0.18 -9.81
N ASP A 140 -13.21 -0.72 -10.46
CA ASP A 140 -13.72 -2.00 -10.95
C ASP A 140 -12.97 -3.17 -10.30
N VAL A 141 -13.70 -3.96 -9.52
CA VAL A 141 -13.13 -5.11 -8.79
C VAL A 141 -12.46 -6.11 -9.73
N THR A 142 -12.98 -6.26 -10.96
CA THR A 142 -12.38 -7.16 -11.93
C THR A 142 -11.04 -6.65 -12.43
N ARG A 143 -10.93 -5.34 -12.67
CA ARG A 143 -9.65 -4.70 -13.02
C ARG A 143 -8.68 -4.79 -11.86
N VAL A 144 -9.13 -4.46 -10.64
CA VAL A 144 -8.32 -4.56 -9.42
C VAL A 144 -7.78 -5.97 -9.22
N ARG A 145 -8.63 -7.01 -9.36
CA ARG A 145 -8.17 -8.42 -9.25
C ARG A 145 -7.10 -8.79 -10.28
N LYS A 146 -7.08 -8.15 -11.45
CA LYS A 146 -6.03 -8.39 -12.46
C LYS A 146 -4.68 -7.85 -12.01
N LEU A 147 -4.64 -6.80 -11.16
CA LEU A 147 -3.40 -6.24 -10.61
C LEU A 147 -2.68 -7.24 -9.67
N PHE A 148 -3.44 -8.15 -9.04
CA PHE A 148 -2.93 -9.17 -8.12
C PHE A 148 -2.62 -10.51 -8.80
N ARG A 149 -2.60 -10.57 -10.13
CA ARG A 149 -2.22 -11.80 -10.82
C ARG A 149 -0.74 -12.08 -10.64
N GLU A 150 -0.48 -13.22 -10.06
CA GLU A 150 0.87 -13.76 -9.92
C GLU A 150 1.35 -14.34 -11.27
N ASN A 151 2.65 -14.34 -11.48
CA ASN A 151 3.20 -15.12 -12.59
C ASN A 151 3.19 -16.60 -12.23
N ALA A 152 3.25 -17.47 -13.25
CA ALA A 152 3.14 -18.91 -13.04
C ALA A 152 4.29 -19.48 -12.18
N ALA A 153 5.49 -18.89 -12.24
CA ALA A 153 6.64 -19.35 -11.46
C ALA A 153 6.48 -19.02 -9.97
N GLU A 154 6.04 -17.79 -9.66
CA GLU A 154 5.78 -17.33 -8.29
C GLU A 154 4.63 -18.13 -7.66
N TYR A 155 3.53 -18.32 -8.40
CA TYR A 155 2.39 -19.13 -7.94
C TYR A 155 2.83 -20.57 -7.62
N LYS A 156 3.63 -21.18 -8.51
CA LYS A 156 4.13 -22.55 -8.33
C LYS A 156 5.02 -22.65 -7.10
N ALA A 157 5.97 -21.72 -6.94
CA ALA A 157 6.88 -21.71 -5.78
C ALA A 157 6.12 -21.51 -4.46
N LYS A 158 5.09 -20.67 -4.45
CA LYS A 158 4.20 -20.50 -3.30
C LYS A 158 3.45 -21.80 -2.97
N ALA A 159 2.84 -22.43 -3.98
CA ALA A 159 2.13 -23.69 -3.82
C ALA A 159 3.06 -24.83 -3.33
N ASP A 160 4.28 -24.91 -3.86
CA ASP A 160 5.29 -25.87 -3.43
C ASP A 160 5.68 -25.63 -1.97
N ALA A 161 5.91 -24.37 -1.57
CA ALA A 161 6.23 -24.02 -0.19
C ALA A 161 5.10 -24.41 0.77
N VAL A 162 3.83 -24.13 0.41
CA VAL A 162 2.66 -24.51 1.22
C VAL A 162 2.53 -26.03 1.32
N SER A 163 2.68 -26.75 0.20
CA SER A 163 2.52 -28.21 0.15
C SER A 163 3.59 -28.98 0.93
N GLN A 164 4.79 -28.42 1.08
CA GLN A 164 5.92 -29.01 1.77
C GLN A 164 6.02 -28.57 3.24
N ALA A 165 5.06 -27.80 3.72
CA ALA A 165 5.09 -27.32 5.10
C ALA A 165 4.92 -28.47 6.11
N GLU A 166 5.78 -28.48 7.11
CA GLU A 166 5.72 -29.42 8.24
C GLU A 166 5.08 -28.73 9.45
N ILE A 167 4.11 -29.40 10.07
CA ILE A 167 3.48 -28.92 11.29
C ILE A 167 4.29 -29.37 12.50
N TYR A 168 4.88 -28.43 13.21
CA TYR A 168 5.64 -28.67 14.42
C TYR A 168 4.82 -28.29 15.66
N ARG A 169 4.70 -29.25 16.59
CA ARG A 169 3.96 -29.11 17.88
C ARG A 169 2.52 -28.64 17.73
N ASN A 170 1.87 -28.92 16.62
CA ASN A 170 0.50 -28.47 16.31
C ASN A 170 0.29 -26.94 16.46
N ALA A 171 1.34 -26.14 16.34
CA ALA A 171 1.28 -24.71 16.55
C ALA A 171 2.11 -23.92 15.53
N TYR A 172 3.05 -24.55 14.86
CA TYR A 172 3.97 -23.89 13.91
C TYR A 172 3.96 -24.63 12.60
N ALA A 173 3.81 -23.90 11.49
CA ALA A 173 4.08 -24.41 10.16
C ALA A 173 5.48 -23.95 9.71
N ILE A 174 6.33 -24.88 9.31
CA ILE A 174 7.70 -24.61 8.88
C ILE A 174 7.84 -25.08 7.45
N SER A 175 8.29 -24.19 6.57
CA SER A 175 8.54 -24.53 5.17
C SER A 175 9.76 -23.78 4.62
N ILE A 176 10.27 -24.28 3.50
CA ILE A 176 11.37 -23.65 2.75
C ILE A 176 10.82 -23.16 1.42
N CYS A 177 10.91 -21.84 1.20
CA CYS A 177 10.56 -21.25 -0.09
C CYS A 177 11.82 -21.18 -0.95
N HIS A 178 11.86 -21.95 -2.04
CA HIS A 178 12.96 -21.92 -3.00
C HIS A 178 12.91 -20.64 -3.82
N SER A 179 14.06 -19.95 -3.95
CA SER A 179 14.15 -18.63 -4.57
C SER A 179 14.60 -18.63 -6.03
N GLU A 180 14.94 -19.80 -6.59
CA GLU A 180 15.48 -19.91 -7.94
C GLU A 180 14.47 -19.50 -9.00
N GLY A 181 14.85 -18.52 -9.82
CA GLY A 181 13.98 -18.01 -10.90
C GLY A 181 12.81 -17.14 -10.46
N ILE A 182 12.77 -16.70 -9.20
CA ILE A 182 11.71 -15.86 -8.64
C ILE A 182 12.20 -14.41 -8.50
N ALA A 183 11.42 -13.45 -9.02
CA ALA A 183 11.78 -12.03 -8.96
C ALA A 183 11.80 -11.49 -7.53
N SER A 184 10.87 -11.92 -6.68
CA SER A 184 10.71 -11.42 -5.31
C SER A 184 10.47 -12.57 -4.32
N PRO A 185 11.51 -13.35 -3.94
CA PRO A 185 11.36 -14.51 -3.05
C PRO A 185 10.75 -14.18 -1.69
N THR A 186 11.11 -13.02 -1.13
CA THR A 186 10.57 -12.54 0.16
C THR A 186 9.06 -12.35 0.11
N VAL A 187 8.54 -11.81 -1.01
CA VAL A 187 7.10 -11.62 -1.19
C VAL A 187 6.38 -12.96 -1.29
N VAL A 188 6.92 -13.87 -2.10
CA VAL A 188 6.36 -15.24 -2.26
C VAL A 188 6.37 -15.99 -0.93
N GLY A 189 7.47 -15.90 -0.17
CA GLY A 189 7.58 -16.51 1.16
C GLY A 189 6.56 -15.93 2.15
N ALA A 190 6.36 -14.61 2.15
CA ALA A 190 5.35 -13.97 2.99
C ALA A 190 3.91 -14.38 2.61
N GLN A 191 3.62 -14.52 1.32
CA GLN A 191 2.33 -15.00 0.84
C GLN A 191 2.09 -16.47 1.23
N ALA A 192 3.09 -17.34 1.09
CA ALA A 192 3.01 -18.73 1.54
C ALA A 192 2.78 -18.82 3.06
N ALA A 193 3.47 -18.01 3.84
CA ALA A 193 3.27 -17.94 5.29
C ALA A 193 1.84 -17.51 5.67
N ASN A 194 1.27 -16.54 4.95
CA ASN A 194 -0.13 -16.13 5.16
C ASN A 194 -1.12 -17.25 4.83
N GLU A 195 -0.91 -18.00 3.73
CA GLU A 195 -1.76 -19.15 3.42
C GLU A 195 -1.67 -20.26 4.47
N LEU A 196 -0.47 -20.48 5.04
CA LEU A 196 -0.27 -21.47 6.10
C LEU A 196 -0.97 -21.10 7.41
N LEU A 197 -1.23 -19.81 7.68
CA LEU A 197 -1.99 -19.36 8.84
C LEU A 197 -3.48 -19.75 8.75
N ASP A 198 -4.01 -19.97 7.56
CA ASP A 198 -5.41 -20.35 7.33
C ASP A 198 -5.62 -21.87 7.40
N ILE A 199 -4.55 -22.66 7.53
CA ILE A 199 -4.61 -24.13 7.65
C ILE A 199 -4.70 -24.51 9.14
N ARG A 200 -5.68 -25.37 9.46
CA ARG A 200 -5.88 -25.92 10.83
C ARG A 200 -5.22 -27.27 11.00
#